data_74bf87d219cc567a82012c4015b3c4c5
#
_entry.id   74bf87d219cc567a82012c4015b3c4c5
#
_cell.length_a   1.000
_cell.length_b   1.000
_cell.length_c   1.000
_cell.angle_alpha   90.00
_cell.angle_beta   90.00
_cell.angle_gamma   90.00
#
_symmetry.space_group_name_H-M   'P 1'
#
loop_
_entity.id
_entity.type
_entity.pdbx_description
1 polymer ?
#
loop_
_entity_poly.entity_id
_entity_poly.type
_entity_poly.pdbx_seq_one_letter_code
_entity_poly.pdbx_strand_id
1 'polypeptide(L)'
;SDILSLTWSMLLDDEKFVIIEKKTGKRREIKVNTNFQKHIADCYAALKIMDKNESCFISRKRTVYSTQRINVLFKSIKSKYGLKIEHFSTHSMRKTFGRRVVEAAGENSEFALIKLSELFNHADVMTTRRYLGLRTEELLETYDMLSF
;
A
#
# COMPACT_ATOMS: atom_id res chain seq x y z
N SER A 1 -3.71 3.03 -9.30
CA SER A 1 -3.75 4.20 -10.20
C SER A 1 -3.52 5.49 -9.44
N ASP A 2 -4.23 5.71 -8.34
CA ASP A 2 -4.30 7.01 -7.65
C ASP A 2 -2.96 7.45 -7.04
N ILE A 3 -2.18 6.50 -6.52
CA ILE A 3 -0.81 6.76 -6.01
C ILE A 3 0.12 7.33 -7.11
N LEU A 4 -0.10 6.96 -8.37
CA LEU A 4 0.77 7.40 -9.47
C LEU A 4 0.61 8.89 -9.81
N SER A 5 -0.43 9.54 -9.31
CA SER A 5 -0.64 10.99 -9.46
C SER A 5 -0.03 11.83 -8.34
N LEU A 6 0.56 11.20 -7.31
CA LEU A 6 1.19 11.93 -6.21
C LEU A 6 2.40 12.71 -6.69
N THR A 7 2.52 13.93 -6.20
CA THR A 7 3.69 14.79 -6.40
C THR A 7 4.58 14.80 -5.15
N TRP A 8 5.80 15.22 -5.32
CA TRP A 8 6.72 15.36 -4.18
C TRP A 8 6.23 16.42 -3.18
N SER A 9 5.64 17.52 -3.65
CA SER A 9 5.08 18.56 -2.77
C SER A 9 3.99 18.00 -1.85
N MET A 10 3.07 17.19 -2.35
CA MET A 10 2.02 16.54 -1.54
C MET A 10 2.60 15.70 -0.39
N LEU A 11 3.74 15.07 -0.61
CA LEU A 11 4.36 14.17 0.36
C LEU A 11 5.34 14.86 1.31
N LEU A 12 5.91 16.00 0.91
CA LEU A 12 6.96 16.72 1.66
C LEU A 12 6.41 17.88 2.47
N ASP A 13 5.46 18.62 1.91
CA ASP A 13 5.06 19.91 2.45
C ASP A 13 3.76 19.82 3.28
N ASP A 14 2.94 18.80 3.03
CA ASP A 14 1.63 18.64 3.67
C ASP A 14 1.61 17.47 4.67
N GLU A 15 1.04 17.69 5.86
CA GLU A 15 0.71 16.59 6.79
C GLU A 15 -0.48 15.77 6.30
N LYS A 16 -1.34 16.39 5.49
CA LYS A 16 -2.53 15.78 4.91
C LYS A 16 -2.78 16.35 3.52
N PHE A 17 -3.19 15.48 2.61
CA PHE A 17 -3.63 15.89 1.29
C PHE A 17 -4.84 15.08 0.84
N VAL A 18 -5.55 15.57 -0.17
CA VAL A 18 -6.75 14.92 -0.71
C VAL A 18 -6.44 14.34 -2.07
N ILE A 19 -6.81 13.09 -2.27
CA ILE A 19 -6.85 12.46 -3.60
C ILE A 19 -8.30 12.22 -4.02
N ILE A 20 -8.54 12.28 -5.32
CA ILE A 20 -9.81 11.86 -5.92
C ILE A 20 -9.57 10.50 -6.57
N GLU A 21 -10.25 9.48 -6.09
CA GLU A 21 -10.13 8.13 -6.63
C GLU A 21 -10.62 8.09 -8.07
N LYS A 22 -9.77 7.72 -9.01
CA LYS A 22 -10.10 7.66 -10.44
C LYS A 22 -11.28 6.73 -10.76
N LYS A 23 -11.44 5.66 -9.99
CA LYS A 23 -12.48 4.65 -10.23
C LYS A 23 -13.85 5.07 -9.68
N THR A 24 -13.89 5.74 -8.54
CA THR A 24 -15.13 5.98 -7.78
C THR A 24 -15.50 7.45 -7.72
N GLY A 25 -14.58 8.37 -8.05
CA GLY A 25 -14.73 9.81 -7.88
C GLY A 25 -14.73 10.26 -6.41
N LYS A 26 -14.57 9.34 -5.45
CA LYS A 26 -14.60 9.67 -4.03
C LYS A 26 -13.36 10.47 -3.63
N ARG A 27 -13.57 11.47 -2.80
CA ARG A 27 -12.49 12.21 -2.14
C ARG A 27 -11.98 11.40 -0.97
N ARG A 28 -10.66 11.26 -0.87
CA ARG A 28 -10.00 10.58 0.24
C ARG A 28 -8.90 11.48 0.80
N GLU A 29 -8.98 11.78 2.09
CA GLU A 29 -7.90 12.43 2.83
C GLU A 29 -6.84 11.39 3.21
N ILE A 30 -5.59 11.72 2.94
CA ILE A 30 -4.42 10.90 3.28
C ILE A 30 -3.58 11.69 4.29
N LYS A 31 -3.24 11.04 5.40
CA LYS A 31 -2.31 11.60 6.39
C LYS A 31 -0.91 11.06 6.14
N VAL A 32 0.06 11.97 6.13
CA VAL A 32 1.49 11.66 6.03
C VAL A 32 2.09 11.86 7.42
N ASN A 33 2.59 10.78 8.04
CA ASN A 33 3.25 10.91 9.33
C ASN A 33 4.70 11.36 9.18
N THR A 34 5.27 11.92 10.24
CA THR A 34 6.61 12.51 10.26
C THR A 34 7.71 11.53 9.84
N ASN A 35 7.63 10.27 10.26
CA ASN A 35 8.63 9.27 9.87
C ASN A 35 8.59 8.98 8.37
N PHE A 36 7.39 8.94 7.80
CA PHE A 36 7.22 8.75 6.36
C PHE A 36 7.71 9.99 5.59
N GLN A 37 7.41 11.20 6.06
CA GLN A 37 7.92 12.44 5.46
C GLN A 37 9.44 12.47 5.43
N LYS A 38 10.09 12.10 6.54
CA LYS A 38 11.56 12.01 6.60
C LYS A 38 12.10 11.05 5.53
N HIS A 39 11.50 9.86 5.41
CA HIS A 39 11.91 8.90 4.39
C HIS A 39 11.70 9.43 2.97
N ILE A 40 10.61 10.13 2.71
CA ILE A 40 10.35 10.78 1.41
C ILE A 40 11.38 11.87 1.12
N ALA A 41 11.76 12.68 2.14
CA ALA A 41 12.80 13.69 1.99
C ALA A 41 14.15 13.08 1.62
N ASP A 42 14.54 11.97 2.26
CA ASP A 42 15.74 11.22 1.93
C ASP A 42 15.71 10.71 0.47
N CYS A 43 14.57 10.17 0.03
CA CYS A 43 14.38 9.74 -1.35
C CYS A 43 14.47 10.91 -2.35
N TYR A 44 13.83 12.03 -2.03
CA TYR A 44 13.85 13.24 -2.85
C TYR A 44 15.27 13.75 -3.07
N ALA A 45 16.03 13.84 -1.98
CA ALA A 45 17.44 14.25 -2.01
C ALA A 45 18.31 13.27 -2.82
N ALA A 46 18.18 11.97 -2.58
CA ALA A 46 18.94 10.93 -3.25
C ALA A 46 18.68 10.90 -4.77
N LEU A 47 17.46 11.18 -5.19
CA LEU A 47 17.07 11.23 -6.61
C LEU A 47 17.41 12.55 -7.30
N LYS A 48 17.88 13.56 -6.55
CA LYS A 48 18.24 14.89 -7.05
C LYS A 48 17.10 15.54 -7.85
N ILE A 49 15.89 15.44 -7.32
CA ILE A 49 14.70 16.02 -7.96
C ILE A 49 14.77 17.55 -7.85
N MET A 50 14.53 18.24 -8.97
CA MET A 50 14.64 19.71 -9.03
C MET A 50 13.28 20.41 -8.82
N ASP A 51 12.18 19.75 -9.18
CA ASP A 51 10.82 20.31 -9.07
C ASP A 51 9.94 19.43 -8.19
N LYS A 52 9.51 19.98 -7.06
CA LYS A 52 8.58 19.30 -6.14
C LYS A 52 7.20 19.03 -6.74
N ASN A 53 6.78 19.77 -7.76
CA ASN A 53 5.49 19.58 -8.41
C ASN A 53 5.48 18.42 -9.38
N GLU A 54 6.64 17.82 -9.67
CA GLU A 54 6.68 16.62 -10.48
C GLU A 54 6.03 15.42 -9.76
N SER A 55 5.45 14.51 -10.56
CA SER A 55 4.99 13.24 -10.02
C SER A 55 6.15 12.42 -9.45
N CYS A 56 5.94 11.75 -8.31
CA CYS A 56 6.89 10.82 -7.72
C CYS A 56 7.19 9.60 -8.62
N PHE A 57 6.34 9.32 -9.59
CA PHE A 57 6.37 8.10 -10.40
C PHE A 57 6.53 8.38 -11.89
N ILE A 58 7.57 9.13 -12.23
CA ILE A 58 7.89 9.46 -13.63
C ILE A 58 8.97 8.53 -14.22
N SER A 59 8.85 8.29 -15.51
CA SER A 59 9.83 7.57 -16.32
C SER A 59 10.98 8.49 -16.74
N ARG A 60 12.04 7.92 -17.32
CA ARG A 60 13.11 8.72 -17.96
C ARG A 60 12.61 9.62 -19.09
N LYS A 61 11.44 9.29 -19.70
CA LYS A 61 10.79 10.09 -20.73
C LYS A 61 9.88 11.18 -20.15
N ARG A 62 9.91 11.43 -18.84
CA ARG A 62 9.11 12.45 -18.14
C ARG A 62 7.60 12.17 -18.20
N THR A 63 7.20 10.92 -18.37
CA THR A 63 5.80 10.49 -18.35
C THR A 63 5.53 9.68 -17.08
N VAL A 64 4.34 9.86 -16.50
CA VAL A 64 3.91 9.07 -15.33
C VAL A 64 3.79 7.59 -15.72
N TYR A 65 4.29 6.70 -14.86
CA TYR A 65 4.18 5.26 -15.08
C TYR A 65 2.72 4.80 -15.10
N SER A 66 2.43 3.80 -15.91
CA SER A 66 1.18 3.05 -15.82
C SER A 66 1.27 1.97 -14.74
N THR A 67 0.12 1.51 -14.24
CA THR A 67 0.05 0.38 -13.29
C THR A 67 0.69 -0.89 -13.86
N GLN A 68 0.51 -1.12 -15.16
CA GLN A 68 1.14 -2.24 -15.86
C GLN A 68 2.67 -2.14 -15.81
N ARG A 69 3.20 -0.95 -16.07
CA ARG A 69 4.66 -0.73 -16.00
C ARG A 69 5.20 -0.93 -14.60
N ILE A 70 4.51 -0.48 -13.57
CA ILE A 70 4.89 -0.71 -12.17
C ILE A 70 4.92 -2.23 -11.86
N ASN A 71 3.93 -2.99 -12.31
CA ASN A 71 3.93 -4.44 -12.11
C ASN A 71 5.10 -5.13 -12.85
N VAL A 72 5.49 -4.64 -14.03
CA VAL A 72 6.70 -5.13 -14.73
C VAL A 72 7.96 -4.82 -13.91
N LEU A 73 8.06 -3.63 -13.32
CA LEU A 73 9.18 -3.27 -12.44
C LEU A 73 9.22 -4.17 -11.19
N PHE A 74 8.09 -4.47 -10.57
CA PHE A 74 8.05 -5.41 -9.44
C PHE A 74 8.53 -6.82 -9.83
N LYS A 75 8.13 -7.32 -10.99
CA LYS A 75 8.65 -8.61 -11.49
C LYS A 75 10.18 -8.57 -11.68
N SER A 76 10.71 -7.48 -12.22
CA SER A 76 12.16 -7.27 -12.38
C SER A 76 12.87 -7.24 -11.03
N ILE A 77 12.33 -6.52 -10.05
CA ILE A 77 12.85 -6.47 -8.67
C ILE A 77 12.83 -7.87 -8.04
N LYS A 78 11.71 -8.61 -8.17
CA LYS A 78 11.59 -9.97 -7.67
C LYS A 78 12.72 -10.85 -8.20
N SER A 79 12.95 -10.82 -9.51
CA SER A 79 14.01 -11.60 -10.16
C SER A 79 15.40 -11.15 -9.70
N LYS A 80 15.67 -9.84 -9.70
CA LYS A 80 16.97 -9.28 -9.34
C LYS A 80 17.41 -9.62 -7.92
N TYR A 81 16.48 -9.66 -6.97
CA TYR A 81 16.77 -9.89 -5.55
C TYR A 81 16.38 -11.29 -5.06
N GLY A 82 15.99 -12.20 -5.96
CA GLY A 82 15.65 -13.59 -5.62
C GLY A 82 14.50 -13.70 -4.62
N LEU A 83 13.50 -12.78 -4.67
CA LEU A 83 12.43 -12.76 -3.69
C LEU A 83 11.54 -14.01 -3.83
N LYS A 84 11.40 -14.78 -2.75
CA LYS A 84 10.55 -15.99 -2.67
C LYS A 84 9.08 -15.60 -2.45
N ILE A 85 8.51 -14.79 -3.33
CA ILE A 85 7.11 -14.36 -3.32
C ILE A 85 6.48 -14.83 -4.63
N GLU A 86 5.42 -15.62 -4.57
CA GLU A 86 4.80 -16.19 -5.77
C GLU A 86 4.32 -15.08 -6.73
N HIS A 87 3.51 -14.17 -6.25
CA HIS A 87 2.93 -13.06 -7.02
C HIS A 87 3.32 -11.71 -6.44
N PHE A 88 4.44 -11.13 -6.91
CA PHE A 88 4.88 -9.81 -6.48
C PHE A 88 4.31 -8.70 -7.38
N SER A 89 3.39 -7.91 -6.86
CA SER A 89 2.65 -6.88 -7.59
C SER A 89 2.24 -5.72 -6.67
N THR A 90 1.56 -4.71 -7.22
CA THR A 90 0.95 -3.63 -6.43
C THR A 90 -0.03 -4.15 -5.37
N HIS A 91 -0.72 -5.26 -5.63
CA HIS A 91 -1.60 -5.92 -4.65
C HIS A 91 -0.83 -6.51 -3.47
N SER A 92 0.40 -6.98 -3.69
CA SER A 92 1.25 -7.49 -2.61
C SER A 92 1.57 -6.39 -1.59
N MET A 93 1.87 -5.17 -2.06
CA MET A 93 2.10 -4.03 -1.16
C MET A 93 0.86 -3.70 -0.33
N ARG A 94 -0.31 -3.72 -0.96
CA ARG A 94 -1.59 -3.46 -0.28
C ARG A 94 -1.92 -4.54 0.75
N LYS A 95 -1.67 -5.82 0.43
CA LYS A 95 -1.80 -6.93 1.39
C LYS A 95 -0.85 -6.77 2.58
N THR A 96 0.43 -6.49 2.31
CA THR A 96 1.43 -6.29 3.36
C THR A 96 1.05 -5.14 4.28
N PHE A 97 0.58 -4.02 3.74
CA PHE A 97 0.07 -2.91 4.54
C PHE A 97 -1.07 -3.36 5.46
N GLY A 98 -2.10 -4.04 4.91
CA GLY A 98 -3.24 -4.51 5.70
C GLY A 98 -2.84 -5.50 6.80
N ARG A 99 -1.99 -6.48 6.50
CA ARG A 99 -1.48 -7.43 7.50
C ARG A 99 -0.72 -6.72 8.63
N ARG A 100 0.19 -5.81 8.30
CA ARG A 100 0.92 -5.03 9.32
C ARG A 100 0.02 -4.19 10.21
N VAL A 101 -1.07 -3.62 9.67
CA VAL A 101 -2.04 -2.87 10.48
C VAL A 101 -2.77 -3.81 11.45
N VAL A 102 -3.15 -5.00 11.01
CA VAL A 102 -3.80 -6.01 11.87
C VAL A 102 -2.84 -6.49 12.96
N GLU A 103 -1.61 -6.84 12.59
CA GLU A 103 -0.55 -7.27 13.52
C GLU A 103 -0.25 -6.19 14.57
N ALA A 104 -0.11 -4.94 14.15
CA ALA A 104 0.16 -3.82 15.06
C ALA A 104 -1.01 -3.49 15.99
N ALA A 105 -2.24 -3.85 15.61
CA ALA A 105 -3.43 -3.62 16.44
C ALA A 105 -3.57 -4.64 17.59
N GLY A 106 -2.91 -5.79 17.52
CA GLY A 106 -2.96 -6.83 18.57
C GLY A 106 -4.39 -7.19 18.94
N GLU A 107 -4.77 -7.04 20.19
CA GLU A 107 -6.12 -7.33 20.69
C GLU A 107 -7.23 -6.50 19.99
N ASN A 108 -6.90 -5.36 19.40
CA ASN A 108 -7.83 -4.54 18.65
C ASN A 108 -7.87 -4.90 17.14
N SER A 109 -7.40 -6.08 16.75
CA SER A 109 -7.32 -6.51 15.35
C SER A 109 -8.67 -6.50 14.63
N GLU A 110 -9.77 -6.84 15.30
CA GLU A 110 -11.12 -6.76 14.74
C GLU A 110 -11.49 -5.33 14.35
N PHE A 111 -11.18 -4.37 15.22
CA PHE A 111 -11.44 -2.95 14.93
C PHE A 111 -10.58 -2.43 13.78
N ALA A 112 -9.34 -2.92 13.70
CA ALA A 112 -8.45 -2.63 12.58
C ALA A 112 -8.98 -3.18 11.26
N LEU A 113 -9.57 -4.38 11.26
CA LEU A 113 -10.19 -5.00 10.08
C LEU A 113 -11.40 -4.22 9.58
N ILE A 114 -12.24 -3.68 10.47
CA ILE A 114 -13.35 -2.80 10.09
C ILE A 114 -12.80 -1.56 9.37
N LYS A 115 -11.83 -0.86 9.95
CA LYS A 115 -11.20 0.31 9.33
C LYS A 115 -10.51 -0.02 8.00
N LEU A 116 -9.86 -1.18 7.90
CA LEU A 116 -9.25 -1.64 6.65
C LEU A 116 -10.29 -1.97 5.58
N SER A 117 -11.46 -2.51 5.97
CA SER A 117 -12.56 -2.78 5.05
C SER A 117 -13.03 -1.48 4.38
N GLU A 118 -13.23 -0.43 5.15
CA GLU A 118 -13.56 0.89 4.65
C GLU A 118 -12.43 1.48 3.79
N LEU A 119 -11.18 1.41 4.28
CA LEU A 119 -10.00 1.91 3.56
C LEU A 119 -9.79 1.22 2.22
N PHE A 120 -10.08 -0.07 2.15
CA PHE A 120 -9.97 -0.87 0.94
C PHE A 120 -11.22 -0.81 0.06
N ASN A 121 -12.29 -0.17 0.55
CA ASN A 121 -13.58 -0.14 -0.12
C ASN A 121 -14.08 -1.56 -0.45
N HIS A 122 -13.97 -2.47 0.51
CA HIS A 122 -14.53 -3.81 0.43
C HIS A 122 -15.98 -3.78 0.91
N ALA A 123 -16.80 -4.70 0.42
CA ALA A 123 -18.22 -4.78 0.77
C ALA A 123 -18.42 -5.11 2.27
N ASP A 124 -17.50 -5.87 2.85
CA ASP A 124 -17.58 -6.34 4.24
C ASP A 124 -16.20 -6.72 4.79
N VAL A 125 -16.14 -6.94 6.11
CA VAL A 125 -14.93 -7.33 6.84
C VAL A 125 -14.46 -8.73 6.43
N MET A 126 -15.37 -9.65 6.12
CA MET A 126 -15.03 -11.02 5.69
C MET A 126 -14.27 -11.01 4.35
N THR A 127 -14.64 -10.10 3.47
CA THR A 127 -13.89 -9.86 2.22
C THR A 127 -12.47 -9.39 2.52
N THR A 128 -12.29 -8.53 3.53
CA THR A 128 -10.97 -8.07 3.96
C THR A 128 -10.15 -9.21 4.57
N ARG A 129 -10.72 -10.02 5.46
CA ARG A 129 -10.06 -11.21 6.05
C ARG A 129 -9.58 -12.16 4.96
N ARG A 130 -10.45 -12.48 4.00
CA ARG A 130 -10.12 -13.35 2.85
C ARG A 130 -9.00 -12.74 1.99
N TYR A 131 -9.10 -11.45 1.69
CA TYR A 131 -8.11 -10.73 0.90
C TYR A 131 -6.72 -10.74 1.55
N LEU A 132 -6.65 -10.59 2.87
CA LEU A 132 -5.41 -10.62 3.64
C LEU A 132 -4.87 -12.03 3.87
N GLY A 133 -5.69 -13.07 3.68
CA GLY A 133 -5.35 -14.47 3.92
C GLY A 133 -5.56 -14.92 5.38
N LEU A 134 -6.07 -14.06 6.25
CA LEU A 134 -6.27 -14.36 7.68
C LEU A 134 -7.28 -15.48 7.91
N ARG A 135 -8.35 -15.52 7.12
CA ARG A 135 -9.37 -16.58 7.25
C ARG A 135 -8.79 -17.98 7.09
N THR A 136 -7.82 -18.17 6.20
CA THR A 136 -7.17 -19.48 6.01
C THR A 136 -6.32 -19.85 7.20
N GLU A 137 -5.58 -18.90 7.76
CA GLU A 137 -4.76 -19.07 8.96
C GLU A 137 -5.64 -19.45 10.16
N GLU A 138 -6.72 -18.69 10.42
CA GLU A 138 -7.68 -18.96 11.50
C GLU A 138 -8.33 -20.35 11.39
N LEU A 139 -8.67 -20.80 10.18
CA LEU A 139 -9.22 -22.13 9.96
C LEU A 139 -8.20 -23.23 10.22
N LEU A 140 -6.94 -23.01 9.88
CA LEU A 140 -5.87 -23.98 10.18
C LEU A 140 -5.59 -24.06 11.66
N GLU A 141 -5.52 -22.94 12.36
CA GLU A 141 -5.35 -22.89 13.83
C GLU A 141 -6.48 -23.61 14.58
N THR A 142 -7.70 -23.69 14.00
CA THR A 142 -8.80 -24.44 14.58
C THR A 142 -8.49 -25.95 14.73
N TYR A 143 -7.67 -26.50 13.83
CA TYR A 143 -7.23 -27.90 13.94
C TYR A 143 -6.26 -28.12 15.11
N ASP A 144 -5.46 -27.12 15.45
CA ASP A 144 -4.51 -27.17 16.54
C ASP A 144 -5.19 -27.15 17.92
N MET A 145 -6.47 -26.74 17.97
CA MET A 145 -7.30 -26.78 19.20
C MET A 145 -7.80 -28.19 19.55
N LEU A 146 -7.68 -29.14 18.63
CA LEU A 146 -8.06 -30.53 18.87
C LEU A 146 -6.89 -31.24 19.57
N SER A 147 -7.00 -31.38 20.89
CA SER A 147 -6.11 -32.26 21.66
C SER A 147 -6.73 -33.66 21.73
N PHE A 148 -6.05 -34.66 21.27
CA PHE A 148 -6.40 -36.07 21.44
C PHE A 148 -5.59 -36.66 22.58
#